data_ec6ccd404b2799f0486bfab55f973dca
#
_entry.id   ec6ccd404b2799f0486bfab55f973dca
#
_cell.length_a   1.000
_cell.length_b   1.000
_cell.length_c   1.000
_cell.angle_alpha   90.00
_cell.angle_beta   90.00
_cell.angle_gamma   90.00
#
_symmetry.space_group_name_H-M   'P 1'
#
loop_
_entity.id
_entity.type
_entity.pdbx_description
1 polymer ?
#
loop_
_entity_poly.entity_id
_entity_poly.type
_entity_poly.pdbx_seq_one_letter_code
_entity_poly.pdbx_strand_id
1 'polypeptide(L)'
;MELYKIINSFCKNYPAIEDLALKTLLMSDPTFKQTRRGSFVGRYGVWIGNMCANGNIKLGDIPELKAALITYDKNKSQLPQINDCKSLSELIEWVKDLSDDFKPVRKQSNAKENLEKVYEDNEWVVYVPHSHAAARRGGEGTRWCTASENDYYYNYYSKQGPLYINIRKSDGAKFQFHFESVQFMDTDDNHIRLNKIGLSEGVVDFYAKIDPKFEFRLKFDWIEDFKEGFARVKLNGKCNFINHEGQLLSQQWFDWAWNFHEGFARVNLNYKYNFINIEGKLLSEQGFNDTYDFHEVFAVVQLNNKWNFINTEGQLLSKQWFDAAGDFKEGFATVQLNGKCNFINTEGQIAFNQWFDNVCDFSEGFARVEINDKVNFINTEGRLLSKQWFDTALNFSEGFASVQLNGKWNFINTEGQFLSPQWFDWVGNFMDGFASVELNGQDNFINTEGQILAFIAK
;
A
#
# COMPACT_ATOMS: atom_id res chain seq x y z
N MET A 1 14.60 -13.08 -2.41
CA MET A 1 14.46 -14.43 -3.02
C MET A 1 13.95 -15.48 -2.03
N GLU A 2 14.33 -15.46 -0.74
CA GLU A 2 13.88 -16.48 0.24
C GLU A 2 12.40 -16.33 0.63
N LEU A 3 11.89 -15.11 0.89
CA LEU A 3 10.47 -14.92 1.18
C LEU A 3 9.59 -15.42 0.02
N TYR A 4 9.95 -15.08 -1.22
CA TYR A 4 9.25 -15.54 -2.41
C TYR A 4 9.31 -17.07 -2.57
N LYS A 5 10.44 -17.70 -2.21
CA LYS A 5 10.56 -19.17 -2.18
C LYS A 5 9.72 -19.80 -1.09
N ILE A 6 9.70 -19.20 0.11
CA ILE A 6 8.85 -19.64 1.22
C ILE A 6 7.38 -19.53 0.83
N ILE A 7 6.95 -18.36 0.34
CA ILE A 7 5.58 -18.11 -0.10
C ILE A 7 5.18 -19.11 -1.20
N ASN A 8 6.00 -19.24 -2.26
CA ASN A 8 5.71 -20.18 -3.35
C ASN A 8 5.71 -21.63 -2.89
N SER A 9 6.57 -22.01 -1.95
CA SER A 9 6.59 -23.37 -1.38
C SER A 9 5.31 -23.64 -0.59
N PHE A 10 4.86 -22.68 0.23
CA PHE A 10 3.61 -22.82 1.00
C PHE A 10 2.39 -22.80 0.09
N CYS A 11 2.27 -21.85 -0.84
CA CYS A 11 1.14 -21.79 -1.76
C CYS A 11 1.07 -23.01 -2.68
N LYS A 12 2.20 -23.60 -3.08
CA LYS A 12 2.23 -24.84 -3.86
C LYS A 12 1.73 -26.05 -3.07
N ASN A 13 2.07 -26.12 -1.77
CA ASN A 13 1.66 -27.23 -0.90
C ASN A 13 0.25 -27.01 -0.29
N TYR A 14 -0.21 -25.76 -0.22
CA TYR A 14 -1.47 -25.35 0.39
C TYR A 14 -2.20 -24.32 -0.49
N PRO A 15 -2.78 -24.75 -1.61
CA PRO A 15 -3.37 -23.84 -2.62
C PRO A 15 -4.56 -23.02 -2.13
N ALA A 16 -5.10 -23.33 -0.95
CA ALA A 16 -6.19 -22.56 -0.33
C ALA A 16 -5.72 -21.28 0.40
N ILE A 17 -4.40 -21.06 0.51
CA ILE A 17 -3.85 -19.88 1.18
C ILE A 17 -3.60 -18.80 0.13
N GLU A 18 -4.24 -17.64 0.30
CA GLU A 18 -3.97 -16.48 -0.54
C GLU A 18 -2.56 -15.94 -0.26
N ASP A 19 -1.79 -15.68 -1.32
CA ASP A 19 -0.40 -15.19 -1.26
C ASP A 19 -0.26 -13.90 -0.43
N LEU A 20 -1.22 -12.98 -0.56
CA LEU A 20 -1.28 -11.73 0.20
C LEU A 20 -1.49 -11.96 1.70
N ALA A 21 -2.37 -12.91 2.08
CA ALA A 21 -2.63 -13.25 3.47
C ALA A 21 -1.38 -13.81 4.14
N LEU A 22 -0.73 -14.79 3.51
CA LEU A 22 0.52 -15.37 4.01
C LEU A 22 1.64 -14.33 4.14
N LYS A 23 1.79 -13.44 3.16
CA LYS A 23 2.78 -12.35 3.21
C LYS A 23 2.52 -11.43 4.40
N THR A 24 1.27 -11.05 4.64
CA THR A 24 0.89 -10.17 5.74
C THR A 24 1.15 -10.83 7.10
N LEU A 25 0.84 -12.13 7.24
CA LEU A 25 1.13 -12.90 8.44
C LEU A 25 2.64 -13.05 8.69
N LEU A 26 3.44 -13.31 7.66
CA LEU A 26 4.90 -13.39 7.77
C LEU A 26 5.54 -12.07 8.21
N MET A 27 4.96 -10.92 7.82
CA MET A 27 5.40 -9.59 8.29
C MET A 27 5.10 -9.34 9.78
N SER A 28 4.33 -10.20 10.44
CA SER A 28 4.09 -10.14 11.89
C SER A 28 5.27 -10.66 12.71
N ASP A 29 6.24 -11.32 12.10
CA ASP A 29 7.47 -11.76 12.76
C ASP A 29 8.29 -10.53 13.20
N PRO A 30 8.52 -10.31 14.50
CA PRO A 30 9.26 -9.14 14.99
C PRO A 30 10.74 -9.12 14.58
N THR A 31 11.26 -10.25 14.11
CA THR A 31 12.63 -10.38 13.61
C THR A 31 12.72 -10.25 12.10
N PHE A 32 11.57 -9.96 11.44
CA PHE A 32 11.48 -9.81 10.01
C PHE A 32 12.25 -8.58 9.53
N LYS A 33 13.21 -8.79 8.66
CA LYS A 33 14.03 -7.72 8.08
C LYS A 33 14.45 -8.05 6.66
N GLN A 34 14.69 -7.01 5.89
CA GLN A 34 15.31 -7.14 4.58
C GLN A 34 16.81 -7.41 4.74
N THR A 35 17.32 -8.42 4.05
CA THR A 35 18.75 -8.66 3.97
C THR A 35 19.39 -7.73 2.94
N ARG A 36 20.72 -7.57 2.99
CA ARG A 36 21.48 -6.79 2.01
C ARG A 36 21.30 -7.28 0.56
N ARG A 37 20.89 -8.52 0.36
CA ARG A 37 20.59 -9.09 -0.98
C ARG A 37 19.14 -8.90 -1.42
N GLY A 38 18.37 -8.03 -0.74
CA GLY A 38 16.97 -7.78 -1.06
C GLY A 38 16.00 -8.90 -0.66
N SER A 39 16.49 -10.00 -0.06
CA SER A 39 15.61 -11.04 0.47
C SER A 39 15.12 -10.68 1.88
N PHE A 40 13.91 -11.14 2.21
CA PHE A 40 13.32 -10.94 3.53
C PHE A 40 13.52 -12.22 4.35
N VAL A 41 13.95 -12.05 5.61
CA VAL A 41 14.12 -13.15 6.57
C VAL A 41 13.51 -12.80 7.91
N GLY A 42 12.93 -13.80 8.55
CA GLY A 42 12.41 -13.73 9.91
C GLY A 42 12.62 -15.09 10.58
N ARG A 43 12.85 -15.10 11.89
CA ARG A 43 13.12 -16.34 12.64
C ARG A 43 11.91 -17.26 12.73
N TYR A 44 10.72 -16.64 12.73
CA TYR A 44 9.46 -17.33 13.00
C TYR A 44 8.65 -17.61 11.74
N GLY A 45 9.14 -17.18 10.56
CA GLY A 45 8.41 -17.26 9.29
C GLY A 45 7.96 -18.67 8.93
N VAL A 46 8.78 -19.71 9.19
CA VAL A 46 8.40 -21.12 8.93
C VAL A 46 7.30 -21.57 9.87
N TRP A 47 7.39 -21.25 11.16
CA TRP A 47 6.36 -21.56 12.13
C TRP A 47 5.03 -20.86 11.80
N ILE A 48 5.06 -19.55 11.50
CA ILE A 48 3.87 -18.77 11.07
C ILE A 48 3.22 -19.43 9.84
N GLY A 49 4.02 -19.76 8.83
CA GLY A 49 3.53 -20.39 7.62
C GLY A 49 2.84 -21.73 7.88
N ASN A 50 3.41 -22.57 8.74
CA ASN A 50 2.82 -23.85 9.13
C ASN A 50 1.51 -23.65 9.91
N MET A 51 1.47 -22.69 10.83
CA MET A 51 0.24 -22.38 11.59
C MET A 51 -0.88 -21.86 10.68
N CYS A 52 -0.54 -21.00 9.71
CA CYS A 52 -1.47 -20.51 8.70
C CYS A 52 -2.00 -21.65 7.82
N ALA A 53 -1.11 -22.52 7.33
CA ALA A 53 -1.44 -23.67 6.50
C ALA A 53 -2.41 -24.63 7.18
N ASN A 54 -2.26 -24.81 8.50
CA ASN A 54 -3.12 -25.67 9.32
C ASN A 54 -4.40 -24.97 9.81
N GLY A 55 -4.62 -23.71 9.43
CA GLY A 55 -5.78 -22.91 9.87
C GLY A 55 -5.74 -22.47 11.33
N ASN A 56 -4.59 -22.60 12.01
CA ASN A 56 -4.39 -22.23 13.42
C ASN A 56 -4.10 -20.76 13.63
N ILE A 57 -3.83 -20.00 12.56
CA ILE A 57 -3.64 -18.54 12.55
C ILE A 57 -4.32 -17.98 11.30
N LYS A 58 -5.05 -16.88 11.46
CA LYS A 58 -5.76 -16.14 10.40
C LYS A 58 -5.31 -14.68 10.39
N LEU A 59 -5.70 -13.93 9.36
CA LEU A 59 -5.40 -12.49 9.25
C LEU A 59 -5.87 -11.68 10.47
N GLY A 60 -7.01 -12.04 11.06
CA GLY A 60 -7.54 -11.42 12.29
C GLY A 60 -6.65 -11.58 13.52
N ASP A 61 -5.77 -12.58 13.53
CA ASP A 61 -4.92 -12.91 14.68
C ASP A 61 -3.58 -12.14 14.67
N ILE A 62 -3.32 -11.31 13.64
CA ILE A 62 -2.04 -10.61 13.45
C ILE A 62 -1.59 -9.80 14.68
N PRO A 63 -2.45 -9.02 15.34
CA PRO A 63 -2.04 -8.25 16.49
C PRO A 63 -1.59 -9.12 17.67
N GLU A 64 -2.36 -10.18 17.98
CA GLU A 64 -2.01 -11.15 19.03
C GLU A 64 -0.75 -11.92 18.70
N LEU A 65 -0.63 -12.37 17.47
CA LEU A 65 0.54 -13.05 16.96
C LEU A 65 1.79 -12.21 17.11
N LYS A 66 1.72 -10.93 16.72
CA LYS A 66 2.83 -9.99 16.80
C LYS A 66 3.25 -9.73 18.25
N ALA A 67 2.29 -9.47 19.13
CA ALA A 67 2.55 -9.24 20.56
C ALA A 67 3.16 -10.49 21.22
N ALA A 68 2.61 -11.67 20.94
CA ALA A 68 3.12 -12.93 21.46
C ALA A 68 4.54 -13.24 20.97
N LEU A 69 4.83 -13.04 19.70
CA LEU A 69 6.16 -13.26 19.12
C LEU A 69 7.20 -12.25 19.64
N ILE A 70 6.83 -10.98 19.86
CA ILE A 70 7.72 -9.97 20.47
C ILE A 70 8.10 -10.41 21.89
N THR A 71 7.11 -10.83 22.70
CA THR A 71 7.34 -11.27 24.08
C THR A 71 8.14 -12.58 24.11
N TYR A 72 7.81 -13.51 23.22
CA TYR A 72 8.57 -14.74 23.05
C TYR A 72 10.03 -14.48 22.67
N ASP A 73 10.31 -13.64 21.66
CA ASP A 73 11.69 -13.39 21.20
C ASP A 73 12.56 -12.73 22.29
N LYS A 74 11.98 -11.87 23.13
CA LYS A 74 12.66 -11.26 24.28
C LYS A 74 13.01 -12.29 25.36
N ASN A 75 12.20 -13.35 25.53
CA ASN A 75 12.32 -14.30 26.65
C ASN A 75 12.63 -15.73 26.19
N LYS A 76 12.99 -15.96 24.95
CA LYS A 76 13.15 -17.28 24.32
C LYS A 76 14.17 -18.21 24.99
N SER A 77 15.13 -17.66 25.77
CA SER A 77 16.08 -18.47 26.53
C SER A 77 15.46 -19.19 27.73
N GLN A 78 14.26 -18.76 28.14
CA GLN A 78 13.51 -19.31 29.29
C GLN A 78 12.24 -20.05 28.85
N LEU A 79 11.94 -20.09 27.56
CA LEU A 79 10.73 -20.67 26.98
C LEU A 79 11.05 -21.87 26.10
N PRO A 80 10.09 -22.79 25.89
CA PRO A 80 10.24 -23.89 24.94
C PRO A 80 10.53 -23.39 23.52
N GLN A 81 11.03 -24.26 22.64
CA GLN A 81 11.30 -23.87 21.26
C GLN A 81 10.00 -23.60 20.50
N ILE A 82 9.96 -22.54 19.69
CA ILE A 82 8.76 -22.14 18.95
C ILE A 82 8.19 -23.25 18.07
N ASN A 83 9.05 -24.14 17.55
CA ASN A 83 8.62 -25.27 16.72
C ASN A 83 7.82 -26.33 17.48
N ASP A 84 7.88 -26.34 18.81
CA ASP A 84 7.10 -27.22 19.66
C ASP A 84 5.68 -26.68 19.92
N CYS A 85 5.47 -25.37 19.66
CA CYS A 85 4.21 -24.69 19.83
C CYS A 85 3.22 -25.07 18.70
N LYS A 86 2.03 -25.52 19.06
CA LYS A 86 1.03 -26.07 18.12
C LYS A 86 -0.07 -25.07 17.74
N SER A 87 -0.19 -23.95 18.45
CA SER A 87 -1.22 -22.94 18.19
C SER A 87 -0.83 -21.57 18.73
N LEU A 88 -1.50 -20.53 18.23
CA LEU A 88 -1.34 -19.18 18.77
C LEU A 88 -1.76 -19.09 20.25
N SER A 89 -2.83 -19.78 20.63
CA SER A 89 -3.29 -19.84 22.02
C SER A 89 -2.25 -20.46 22.97
N GLU A 90 -1.54 -21.47 22.51
CA GLU A 90 -0.44 -22.08 23.27
C GLU A 90 0.75 -21.13 23.39
N LEU A 91 1.10 -20.39 22.33
CA LEU A 91 2.14 -19.38 22.38
C LEU A 91 1.78 -18.27 23.38
N ILE A 92 0.54 -17.80 23.37
CA ILE A 92 0.04 -16.80 24.31
C ILE A 92 0.15 -17.33 25.75
N GLU A 93 -0.22 -18.59 25.98
CA GLU A 93 -0.10 -19.20 27.30
C GLU A 93 1.34 -19.21 27.81
N TRP A 94 2.33 -19.48 26.93
CA TRP A 94 3.74 -19.44 27.30
C TRP A 94 4.25 -18.04 27.69
N VAL A 95 3.67 -16.99 27.11
CA VAL A 95 4.18 -15.60 27.28
C VAL A 95 3.30 -14.72 28.18
N LYS A 96 2.11 -15.16 28.57
CA LYS A 96 1.12 -14.34 29.28
C LYS A 96 1.62 -13.74 30.59
N ASP A 97 2.50 -14.43 31.30
CA ASP A 97 3.05 -13.96 32.59
C ASP A 97 4.31 -13.09 32.43
N LEU A 98 4.83 -13.00 31.19
CA LEU A 98 6.08 -12.30 30.85
C LEU A 98 5.86 -10.90 30.25
N SER A 99 4.61 -10.58 29.93
CA SER A 99 4.25 -9.24 29.41
C SER A 99 2.94 -8.78 30.03
N ASP A 100 2.87 -7.47 30.30
CA ASP A 100 1.63 -6.84 30.76
C ASP A 100 0.52 -6.88 29.69
N ASP A 101 0.88 -7.10 28.43
CA ASP A 101 -0.06 -7.21 27.30
C ASP A 101 -0.97 -8.45 27.43
N PHE A 102 -0.56 -9.48 28.19
CA PHE A 102 -1.30 -10.74 28.37
C PHE A 102 -1.73 -11.00 29.82
N LYS A 103 -1.39 -10.13 30.79
CA LYS A 103 -1.81 -10.29 32.17
C LYS A 103 -3.30 -10.00 32.28
N PRO A 104 -4.11 -10.90 32.89
CA PRO A 104 -5.49 -10.57 33.20
C PRO A 104 -5.52 -9.34 34.08
N VAL A 105 -6.27 -8.33 33.66
CA VAL A 105 -6.51 -7.13 34.47
C VAL A 105 -7.07 -7.59 35.83
N ARG A 106 -6.33 -7.33 36.92
CA ARG A 106 -6.81 -7.62 38.28
C ARG A 106 -8.20 -7.03 38.41
N LYS A 107 -9.19 -7.86 38.77
CA LYS A 107 -10.58 -7.44 39.04
C LYS A 107 -10.56 -6.29 40.02
N GLN A 108 -10.62 -5.05 39.54
CA GLN A 108 -11.04 -3.93 40.35
C GLN A 108 -12.57 -4.02 40.46
N SER A 109 -13.03 -4.17 41.66
CA SER A 109 -14.43 -4.22 42.05
C SER A 109 -15.08 -2.86 41.86
N ASN A 110 -15.55 -2.54 40.64
CA ASN A 110 -16.55 -1.48 40.36
C ASN A 110 -16.91 -1.49 38.87
N ALA A 111 -17.34 -2.65 38.35
CA ALA A 111 -17.81 -2.78 36.95
C ALA A 111 -19.04 -1.94 36.61
N LYS A 112 -19.69 -1.34 37.58
CA LYS A 112 -20.85 -0.45 37.39
C LYS A 112 -20.46 0.97 36.89
N GLU A 113 -19.22 1.42 37.16
CA GLU A 113 -18.81 2.81 36.98
C GLU A 113 -18.12 3.08 35.62
N ASN A 114 -17.79 2.06 34.84
CA ASN A 114 -16.98 2.21 33.63
C ASN A 114 -17.77 2.14 32.30
N LEU A 115 -19.08 2.06 32.34
CA LEU A 115 -19.96 2.18 31.16
C LEU A 115 -20.65 3.55 31.21
N GLU A 116 -20.04 4.52 30.56
CA GLU A 116 -20.50 5.91 30.54
C GLU A 116 -21.65 6.08 29.54
N LYS A 117 -22.76 6.68 29.99
CA LYS A 117 -23.82 7.11 29.09
C LYS A 117 -23.46 8.50 28.54
N VAL A 118 -23.13 8.55 27.25
CA VAL A 118 -22.67 9.79 26.59
C VAL A 118 -23.78 10.51 25.83
N TYR A 119 -24.88 9.80 25.49
CA TYR A 119 -26.03 10.38 24.82
C TYR A 119 -27.31 9.59 25.14
N GLU A 120 -28.44 10.27 25.19
CA GLU A 120 -29.76 9.66 25.30
C GLU A 120 -30.84 10.61 24.75
N ASP A 121 -31.77 10.08 23.97
CA ASP A 121 -33.03 10.71 23.56
C ASP A 121 -34.22 9.75 23.74
N ASN A 122 -35.35 10.03 23.12
CA ASN A 122 -36.55 9.19 23.22
C ASN A 122 -36.38 7.81 22.51
N GLU A 123 -35.53 7.73 21.52
CA GLU A 123 -35.39 6.56 20.63
C GLU A 123 -34.11 5.78 20.89
N TRP A 124 -33.05 6.47 21.31
CA TRP A 124 -31.69 5.90 21.40
C TRP A 124 -31.01 6.20 22.72
N VAL A 125 -30.10 5.34 23.11
CA VAL A 125 -29.11 5.60 24.15
C VAL A 125 -27.73 5.14 23.66
N VAL A 126 -26.69 5.94 23.94
CA VAL A 126 -25.30 5.66 23.54
C VAL A 126 -24.42 5.57 24.77
N TYR A 127 -23.64 4.53 24.83
CA TYR A 127 -22.66 4.28 25.87
C TYR A 127 -21.24 4.19 25.32
N VAL A 128 -20.26 4.62 26.14
CA VAL A 128 -18.84 4.39 25.92
C VAL A 128 -18.32 3.50 27.05
N PRO A 129 -17.81 2.30 26.75
CA PRO A 129 -17.17 1.45 27.74
C PRO A 129 -15.73 1.91 27.97
N HIS A 130 -15.36 2.19 29.23
CA HIS A 130 -13.98 2.55 29.63
C HIS A 130 -13.18 1.36 30.20
N SER A 131 -13.74 0.16 30.10
CA SER A 131 -13.05 -1.10 30.45
C SER A 131 -13.62 -2.26 29.65
N HIS A 132 -12.85 -3.32 29.50
CA HIS A 132 -13.34 -4.55 28.89
C HIS A 132 -14.58 -5.14 29.61
N ALA A 133 -14.62 -5.07 30.94
CA ALA A 133 -15.79 -5.49 31.70
C ALA A 133 -17.06 -4.67 31.35
N ALA A 134 -16.89 -3.37 31.11
CA ALA A 134 -17.97 -2.50 30.66
C ALA A 134 -18.39 -2.79 29.19
N ALA A 135 -17.43 -3.08 28.32
CA ALA A 135 -17.70 -3.48 26.93
C ALA A 135 -18.48 -4.82 26.88
N ARG A 136 -18.10 -5.80 27.68
CA ARG A 136 -18.82 -7.07 27.81
C ARG A 136 -20.25 -6.85 28.28
N ARG A 137 -20.44 -6.02 29.30
CA ARG A 137 -21.77 -5.72 29.82
C ARG A 137 -22.63 -4.97 28.79
N GLY A 138 -22.10 -3.95 28.13
CA GLY A 138 -22.79 -3.21 27.07
C GLY A 138 -23.12 -4.08 25.86
N GLY A 139 -22.20 -4.99 25.51
CA GLY A 139 -22.34 -5.95 24.42
C GLY A 139 -23.01 -7.27 24.79
N GLU A 140 -23.62 -7.40 26.00
CA GLU A 140 -24.33 -8.62 26.37
C GLU A 140 -25.41 -8.97 25.35
N GLY A 141 -25.41 -10.24 24.88
CA GLY A 141 -26.30 -10.73 23.84
C GLY A 141 -25.86 -10.41 22.40
N THR A 142 -24.64 -9.89 22.22
CA THR A 142 -24.03 -9.67 20.90
C THR A 142 -22.88 -10.65 20.63
N ARG A 143 -22.44 -10.70 19.37
CA ARG A 143 -21.27 -11.48 18.94
C ARG A 143 -20.00 -10.63 18.81
N TRP A 144 -19.99 -9.41 19.28
CA TRP A 144 -18.87 -8.50 19.13
C TRP A 144 -17.58 -9.07 19.76
N CYS A 145 -16.51 -9.04 18.99
CA CYS A 145 -15.20 -9.46 19.47
C CYS A 145 -14.72 -8.62 20.68
N THR A 146 -15.09 -7.33 20.75
CA THR A 146 -14.80 -6.43 21.87
C THR A 146 -15.55 -6.75 23.16
N ALA A 147 -16.62 -7.55 23.08
CA ALA A 147 -17.42 -8.03 24.20
C ALA A 147 -17.17 -9.54 24.52
N SER A 148 -16.22 -10.17 23.85
CA SER A 148 -15.81 -11.56 24.08
C SER A 148 -15.20 -11.77 25.47
N GLU A 149 -14.88 -13.00 25.84
CA GLU A 149 -14.21 -13.30 27.12
C GLU A 149 -12.78 -12.76 27.19
N ASN A 150 -12.10 -12.68 26.02
CA ASN A 150 -10.77 -12.13 25.88
C ASN A 150 -10.84 -10.59 25.73
N ASP A 151 -10.01 -9.87 26.46
CA ASP A 151 -9.95 -8.40 26.45
C ASP A 151 -9.12 -7.81 25.31
N TYR A 152 -8.49 -8.65 24.51
CA TYR A 152 -7.55 -8.25 23.46
C TYR A 152 -8.17 -7.26 22.46
N TYR A 153 -9.33 -7.58 21.87
CA TYR A 153 -9.96 -6.72 20.87
C TYR A 153 -10.48 -5.43 21.48
N TYR A 154 -11.00 -5.46 22.70
CA TYR A 154 -11.33 -4.24 23.41
C TYR A 154 -10.11 -3.36 23.57
N ASN A 155 -8.99 -3.90 24.05
CA ASN A 155 -7.74 -3.15 24.25
C ASN A 155 -7.14 -2.66 22.94
N TYR A 156 -7.30 -3.41 21.85
CA TYR A 156 -6.84 -3.01 20.52
C TYR A 156 -7.59 -1.78 20.01
N TYR A 157 -8.93 -1.81 20.01
CA TYR A 157 -9.74 -0.70 19.51
C TYR A 157 -9.71 0.50 20.46
N SER A 158 -9.83 0.30 21.76
CA SER A 158 -9.85 1.39 22.74
C SER A 158 -8.56 2.21 22.82
N LYS A 159 -7.43 1.66 22.33
CA LYS A 159 -6.17 2.42 22.16
C LYS A 159 -6.18 3.34 20.95
N GLN A 160 -7.01 3.08 19.97
CA GLN A 160 -7.15 3.89 18.76
C GLN A 160 -8.19 5.00 18.95
N GLY A 161 -9.26 4.69 19.68
CA GLY A 161 -10.34 5.62 19.97
C GLY A 161 -11.48 4.96 20.75
N PRO A 162 -12.53 5.72 21.09
CA PRO A 162 -13.64 5.21 21.86
C PRO A 162 -14.54 4.27 21.03
N LEU A 163 -14.97 3.19 21.68
CA LEU A 163 -16.06 2.35 21.19
C LEU A 163 -17.40 2.95 21.61
N TYR A 164 -18.36 3.03 20.71
CA TYR A 164 -19.71 3.51 21.01
C TYR A 164 -20.69 2.36 20.90
N ILE A 165 -21.43 2.09 21.97
CA ILE A 165 -22.50 1.09 22.02
C ILE A 165 -23.83 1.84 21.91
N ASN A 166 -24.49 1.67 20.79
CA ASN A 166 -25.78 2.28 20.48
C ASN A 166 -26.89 1.27 20.75
N ILE A 167 -27.89 1.65 21.53
CA ILE A 167 -29.05 0.80 21.80
C ILE A 167 -30.31 1.55 21.37
N ARG A 168 -31.05 0.94 20.45
CA ARG A 168 -32.37 1.45 20.04
C ARG A 168 -33.41 1.02 21.09
N LYS A 169 -34.16 1.98 21.66
CA LYS A 169 -35.06 1.74 22.77
C LYS A 169 -36.29 0.95 22.38
N SER A 170 -36.75 1.08 21.15
CA SER A 170 -38.01 0.45 20.67
C SER A 170 -37.96 -1.09 20.65
N ASP A 171 -36.80 -1.67 20.35
CA ASP A 171 -36.61 -3.12 20.18
C ASP A 171 -35.36 -3.68 20.88
N GLY A 172 -34.58 -2.82 21.52
CA GLY A 172 -33.35 -3.21 22.20
C GLY A 172 -32.18 -3.60 21.25
N ALA A 173 -32.32 -3.32 19.94
CA ALA A 173 -31.25 -3.60 18.98
C ALA A 173 -30.00 -2.84 19.32
N LYS A 174 -28.85 -3.52 19.25
CA LYS A 174 -27.54 -2.98 19.61
C LYS A 174 -26.65 -2.83 18.39
N PHE A 175 -25.91 -1.74 18.35
CA PHE A 175 -24.93 -1.46 17.30
C PHE A 175 -23.64 -0.92 17.93
N GLN A 176 -22.49 -1.39 17.42
CA GLN A 176 -21.21 -0.90 17.88
C GLN A 176 -20.54 -0.06 16.80
N PHE A 177 -20.09 1.15 17.17
CA PHE A 177 -19.38 2.06 16.27
C PHE A 177 -17.97 2.31 16.79
N HIS A 178 -17.01 2.28 15.87
CA HIS A 178 -15.63 2.69 16.09
C HIS A 178 -15.18 3.51 14.88
N PHE A 179 -14.97 4.81 15.07
CA PHE A 179 -14.76 5.77 13.99
C PHE A 179 -13.35 5.66 13.39
N GLU A 180 -12.34 5.44 14.23
CA GLU A 180 -10.95 5.39 13.83
C GLU A 180 -10.64 4.21 12.88
N SER A 181 -11.32 3.08 13.07
CA SER A 181 -11.22 1.94 12.15
C SER A 181 -12.36 1.86 11.13
N VAL A 182 -13.28 2.85 11.15
CA VAL A 182 -14.48 2.89 10.27
C VAL A 182 -15.31 1.60 10.37
N GLN A 183 -15.50 1.10 11.59
CA GLN A 183 -16.29 -0.12 11.84
C GLN A 183 -17.63 0.23 12.47
N PHE A 184 -18.69 -0.18 11.80
CA PHE A 184 -20.08 -0.04 12.24
C PHE A 184 -20.72 -1.41 12.17
N MET A 185 -21.01 -2.02 13.34
CA MET A 185 -21.36 -3.42 13.46
C MET A 185 -22.75 -3.59 14.03
N ASP A 186 -23.51 -4.59 13.54
CA ASP A 186 -24.77 -5.04 14.15
C ASP A 186 -24.51 -6.01 15.31
N THR A 187 -25.58 -6.56 15.88
CA THR A 187 -25.53 -7.51 17.00
C THR A 187 -24.75 -8.80 16.67
N ASP A 188 -24.73 -9.20 15.40
CA ASP A 188 -24.07 -10.41 14.92
C ASP A 188 -22.62 -10.19 14.45
N ASP A 189 -22.06 -9.01 14.72
CA ASP A 189 -20.72 -8.57 14.29
C ASP A 189 -20.56 -8.44 12.76
N ASN A 190 -21.68 -8.14 12.06
CA ASN A 190 -21.64 -7.85 10.63
C ASN A 190 -21.53 -6.34 10.40
N HIS A 191 -20.78 -5.95 9.39
CA HIS A 191 -20.74 -4.55 8.93
C HIS A 191 -22.12 -4.09 8.46
N ILE A 192 -22.54 -2.90 8.95
CA ILE A 192 -23.82 -2.30 8.59
C ILE A 192 -23.64 -0.98 7.84
N ARG A 193 -24.66 -0.63 7.07
CA ARG A 193 -24.81 0.70 6.49
C ARG A 193 -25.60 1.59 7.46
N LEU A 194 -25.03 2.71 7.88
CA LEU A 194 -25.64 3.62 8.87
C LEU A 194 -27.01 4.13 8.45
N ASN A 195 -27.26 4.32 7.15
CA ASN A 195 -28.55 4.76 6.63
C ASN A 195 -29.68 3.69 6.74
N LYS A 196 -29.36 2.47 7.18
CA LYS A 196 -30.34 1.38 7.32
C LYS A 196 -30.79 1.15 8.76
N ILE A 197 -30.15 1.79 9.73
CA ILE A 197 -30.44 1.53 11.16
C ILE A 197 -31.44 2.52 11.77
N GLY A 198 -31.80 3.60 11.05
CA GLY A 198 -32.82 4.55 11.51
C GLY A 198 -32.40 5.35 12.73
N LEU A 199 -31.23 5.97 12.70
CA LEU A 199 -30.76 6.87 13.75
C LEU A 199 -31.68 8.08 13.86
N SER A 200 -31.97 8.53 15.09
CA SER A 200 -32.67 9.79 15.33
C SER A 200 -31.79 10.98 14.94
N GLU A 201 -32.43 12.12 14.66
CA GLU A 201 -31.75 13.39 14.35
C GLU A 201 -30.72 13.75 15.45
N GLY A 202 -31.12 13.58 16.73
CA GLY A 202 -30.24 13.88 17.85
C GLY A 202 -29.01 13.00 17.95
N VAL A 203 -29.11 11.70 17.60
CA VAL A 203 -27.91 10.81 17.49
C VAL A 203 -27.04 11.23 16.33
N VAL A 204 -27.62 11.64 15.21
CA VAL A 204 -26.87 12.15 14.05
C VAL A 204 -26.09 13.40 14.45
N ASP A 205 -26.72 14.37 15.09
CA ASP A 205 -26.07 15.59 15.59
C ASP A 205 -24.99 15.31 16.63
N PHE A 206 -25.21 14.30 17.47
CA PHE A 206 -24.21 13.86 18.44
C PHE A 206 -22.95 13.34 17.73
N TYR A 207 -23.12 12.47 16.73
CA TYR A 207 -21.97 11.89 16.02
C TYR A 207 -21.32 12.84 15.02
N ALA A 208 -22.05 13.78 14.44
CA ALA A 208 -21.50 14.81 13.56
C ALA A 208 -20.43 15.69 14.25
N LYS A 209 -20.53 15.84 15.60
CA LYS A 209 -19.52 16.53 16.40
C LYS A 209 -18.26 15.69 16.65
N ILE A 210 -18.36 14.37 16.54
CA ILE A 210 -17.27 13.41 16.77
C ILE A 210 -16.57 13.08 15.44
N ASP A 211 -17.32 12.76 14.41
CA ASP A 211 -16.83 12.48 13.06
C ASP A 211 -17.46 13.46 12.05
N PRO A 212 -16.71 14.45 11.56
CA PRO A 212 -17.22 15.40 10.56
C PRO A 212 -17.75 14.75 9.29
N LYS A 213 -17.39 13.49 9.02
CA LYS A 213 -17.89 12.72 7.86
C LYS A 213 -19.17 11.94 8.17
N PHE A 214 -19.67 11.98 9.42
CA PHE A 214 -20.78 11.13 9.83
C PHE A 214 -22.04 11.34 9.00
N GLU A 215 -22.41 12.59 8.71
CA GLU A 215 -23.55 12.90 7.85
C GLU A 215 -23.39 12.37 6.42
N PHE A 216 -22.17 12.36 5.91
CA PHE A 216 -21.89 11.79 4.57
C PHE A 216 -21.99 10.26 4.59
N ARG A 217 -21.59 9.61 5.70
CA ARG A 217 -21.78 8.16 5.89
C ARG A 217 -23.25 7.74 5.95
N LEU A 218 -24.15 8.66 6.28
CA LEU A 218 -25.58 8.44 6.21
C LEU A 218 -26.14 8.58 4.80
N LYS A 219 -25.52 9.40 3.95
CA LYS A 219 -25.97 9.66 2.57
C LYS A 219 -25.45 8.63 1.58
N PHE A 220 -24.23 8.12 1.80
CA PHE A 220 -23.53 7.26 0.86
C PHE A 220 -23.28 5.87 1.45
N ASP A 221 -23.22 4.85 0.58
CA ASP A 221 -22.88 3.49 0.98
C ASP A 221 -21.43 3.40 1.47
N TRP A 222 -20.58 4.29 0.99
CA TRP A 222 -19.17 4.34 1.29
C TRP A 222 -18.56 5.71 0.93
N ILE A 223 -17.57 6.15 1.70
CA ILE A 223 -16.83 7.40 1.53
C ILE A 223 -15.36 7.20 1.88
N GLU A 224 -14.45 7.68 1.05
CA GLU A 224 -13.00 7.74 1.32
C GLU A 224 -12.58 9.03 2.03
N ASP A 225 -11.28 9.08 2.32
CA ASP A 225 -10.65 10.32 2.77
C ASP A 225 -10.57 11.34 1.65
N PHE A 226 -10.60 12.62 2.04
CA PHE A 226 -10.45 13.71 1.11
C PHE A 226 -9.03 13.75 0.54
N LYS A 227 -8.93 13.85 -0.80
CA LYS A 227 -7.71 14.09 -1.54
C LYS A 227 -7.95 15.23 -2.52
N GLU A 228 -7.03 16.17 -2.55
CA GLU A 228 -7.14 17.37 -3.40
C GLU A 228 -8.50 18.07 -3.30
N GLY A 229 -9.08 18.11 -2.07
CA GLY A 229 -10.37 18.79 -1.81
C GLY A 229 -11.61 17.95 -2.08
N PHE A 230 -11.49 16.72 -2.57
CA PHE A 230 -12.61 15.84 -2.90
C PHE A 230 -12.51 14.48 -2.22
N ALA A 231 -13.65 13.95 -1.76
CA ALA A 231 -13.77 12.59 -1.30
C ALA A 231 -14.57 11.76 -2.30
N ARG A 232 -14.08 10.60 -2.66
CA ARG A 232 -14.80 9.64 -3.47
C ARG A 232 -15.90 9.00 -2.64
N VAL A 233 -17.11 8.95 -3.20
CA VAL A 233 -18.29 8.36 -2.58
C VAL A 233 -18.90 7.28 -3.46
N LYS A 234 -19.57 6.32 -2.83
CA LYS A 234 -20.30 5.25 -3.53
C LYS A 234 -21.76 5.22 -3.05
N LEU A 235 -22.68 5.15 -4.01
CA LEU A 235 -24.11 5.01 -3.75
C LEU A 235 -24.72 4.07 -4.79
N ASN A 236 -25.46 3.04 -4.31
CA ASN A 236 -26.11 2.05 -5.19
C ASN A 236 -25.17 1.45 -6.24
N GLY A 237 -23.91 1.17 -5.83
CA GLY A 237 -22.92 0.55 -6.70
C GLY A 237 -22.20 1.51 -7.64
N LYS A 238 -22.58 2.78 -7.75
CA LYS A 238 -21.95 3.80 -8.58
C LYS A 238 -21.09 4.75 -7.75
N CYS A 239 -20.08 5.35 -8.37
CA CYS A 239 -19.12 6.26 -7.75
C CYS A 239 -19.36 7.71 -8.18
N ASN A 240 -19.05 8.64 -7.28
CA ASN A 240 -18.99 10.08 -7.55
C ASN A 240 -18.00 10.71 -6.56
N PHE A 241 -17.92 12.02 -6.54
CA PHE A 241 -17.08 12.79 -5.63
C PHE A 241 -17.92 13.84 -4.91
N ILE A 242 -17.53 14.16 -3.69
CA ILE A 242 -18.09 15.29 -2.94
C ILE A 242 -16.98 16.22 -2.48
N ASN A 243 -17.27 17.51 -2.36
CA ASN A 243 -16.42 18.49 -1.68
C ASN A 243 -16.64 18.43 -0.16
N HIS A 244 -15.92 19.27 0.59
CA HIS A 244 -16.02 19.33 2.05
C HIS A 244 -17.42 19.76 2.57
N GLU A 245 -18.21 20.44 1.75
CA GLU A 245 -19.61 20.80 2.05
C GLU A 245 -20.59 19.68 1.70
N GLY A 246 -20.11 18.54 1.19
CA GLY A 246 -20.93 17.40 0.80
C GLY A 246 -21.71 17.58 -0.51
N GLN A 247 -21.32 18.55 -1.32
CA GLN A 247 -21.90 18.78 -2.64
C GLN A 247 -21.26 17.81 -3.63
N LEU A 248 -22.10 17.18 -4.46
CA LEU A 248 -21.63 16.33 -5.53
C LEU A 248 -20.86 17.13 -6.58
N LEU A 249 -19.70 16.63 -6.99
CA LEU A 249 -18.87 17.23 -8.04
C LEU A 249 -19.54 17.13 -9.42
N SER A 250 -20.24 16.03 -9.69
CA SER A 250 -20.93 15.81 -10.97
C SER A 250 -22.34 15.30 -10.75
N GLN A 251 -23.26 15.62 -11.67
CA GLN A 251 -24.57 14.99 -11.72
C GLN A 251 -24.50 13.56 -12.26
N GLN A 252 -23.42 13.22 -12.98
CA GLN A 252 -23.19 11.90 -13.51
C GLN A 252 -22.55 10.98 -12.48
N TRP A 253 -23.09 9.76 -12.35
CA TRP A 253 -22.54 8.69 -11.56
C TRP A 253 -21.78 7.70 -12.45
N PHE A 254 -20.62 7.23 -11.97
CA PHE A 254 -19.69 6.38 -12.71
C PHE A 254 -19.75 4.95 -12.19
N ASP A 255 -19.37 3.99 -13.03
CA ASP A 255 -19.22 2.58 -12.62
C ASP A 255 -18.05 2.43 -11.65
N TRP A 256 -16.94 3.12 -11.94
CA TRP A 256 -15.74 3.22 -11.12
C TRP A 256 -15.18 4.63 -11.17
N ALA A 257 -14.47 5.00 -10.12
CA ALA A 257 -13.70 6.23 -10.03
C ALA A 257 -12.45 5.99 -9.20
N TRP A 258 -11.40 6.72 -9.47
CA TRP A 258 -10.17 6.76 -8.68
C TRP A 258 -10.03 8.11 -8.00
N ASN A 259 -9.07 8.23 -7.09
CA ASN A 259 -8.84 9.49 -6.39
C ASN A 259 -8.29 10.57 -7.32
N PHE A 260 -8.46 11.82 -6.93
CA PHE A 260 -7.84 12.94 -7.60
C PHE A 260 -6.32 12.86 -7.50
N HIS A 261 -5.66 13.17 -8.61
CA HIS A 261 -4.23 13.31 -8.77
C HIS A 261 -3.95 14.38 -9.82
N GLU A 262 -3.15 15.40 -9.46
CA GLU A 262 -2.85 16.55 -10.34
C GLU A 262 -4.10 17.25 -10.91
N GLY A 263 -5.16 17.37 -10.08
CA GLY A 263 -6.40 18.06 -10.45
C GLY A 263 -7.40 17.26 -11.29
N PHE A 264 -7.11 15.97 -11.55
CA PHE A 264 -7.96 15.07 -12.34
C PHE A 264 -8.19 13.75 -11.60
N ALA A 265 -9.37 13.16 -11.80
CA ALA A 265 -9.66 11.82 -11.35
C ALA A 265 -10.08 10.93 -12.54
N ARG A 266 -9.52 9.73 -12.62
CA ARG A 266 -10.01 8.74 -13.58
C ARG A 266 -11.41 8.31 -13.21
N VAL A 267 -12.26 8.15 -14.22
CA VAL A 267 -13.61 7.63 -14.09
C VAL A 267 -13.88 6.60 -15.18
N ASN A 268 -14.72 5.62 -14.86
CA ASN A 268 -15.18 4.63 -15.83
C ASN A 268 -16.69 4.66 -15.92
N LEU A 269 -17.21 4.70 -17.14
CA LEU A 269 -18.62 4.60 -17.44
C LEU A 269 -18.83 3.67 -18.64
N ASN A 270 -19.66 2.64 -18.47
CA ASN A 270 -19.97 1.68 -19.53
C ASN A 270 -18.70 1.09 -20.18
N TYR A 271 -17.73 0.68 -19.35
CA TYR A 271 -16.43 0.11 -19.78
C TYR A 271 -15.56 1.07 -20.61
N LYS A 272 -15.82 2.37 -20.51
CA LYS A 272 -14.98 3.42 -21.10
C LYS A 272 -14.42 4.30 -19.99
N TYR A 273 -13.16 4.60 -20.12
CA TYR A 273 -12.40 5.45 -19.20
C TYR A 273 -12.37 6.88 -19.68
N ASN A 274 -12.36 7.79 -18.75
CA ASN A 274 -12.19 9.24 -18.98
C ASN A 274 -11.58 9.85 -17.72
N PHE A 275 -11.39 11.14 -17.74
CA PHE A 275 -10.99 11.93 -16.59
C PHE A 275 -12.08 12.96 -16.28
N ILE A 276 -12.28 13.24 -15.00
CA ILE A 276 -13.10 14.34 -14.53
C ILE A 276 -12.19 15.37 -13.83
N ASN A 277 -12.37 16.65 -14.13
CA ASN A 277 -11.62 17.73 -13.49
C ASN A 277 -12.29 18.21 -12.21
N ILE A 278 -11.67 19.13 -11.48
CA ILE A 278 -12.18 19.73 -10.24
C ILE A 278 -13.48 20.54 -10.41
N GLU A 279 -13.87 20.86 -11.66
CA GLU A 279 -15.15 21.51 -11.98
C GLU A 279 -16.28 20.51 -12.27
N GLY A 280 -15.97 19.21 -12.20
CA GLY A 280 -16.95 18.15 -12.49
C GLY A 280 -17.19 17.89 -13.98
N LYS A 281 -16.31 18.38 -14.84
CA LYS A 281 -16.40 18.20 -16.30
C LYS A 281 -15.52 17.05 -16.75
N LEU A 282 -16.03 16.22 -17.66
CA LEU A 282 -15.21 15.22 -18.34
C LEU A 282 -14.20 15.91 -19.26
N LEU A 283 -12.96 15.42 -19.25
CA LEU A 283 -11.85 15.99 -19.99
C LEU A 283 -11.98 15.78 -21.50
N SER A 284 -12.57 14.64 -21.93
CA SER A 284 -12.76 14.31 -23.35
C SER A 284 -14.20 13.91 -23.61
N GLU A 285 -14.73 14.27 -24.78
CA GLU A 285 -16.01 13.73 -25.28
C GLU A 285 -15.90 12.24 -25.63
N GLN A 286 -14.69 11.81 -26.00
CA GLN A 286 -14.39 10.41 -26.33
C GLN A 286 -13.99 9.63 -25.07
N GLY A 287 -14.63 8.48 -24.85
CA GLY A 287 -14.17 7.52 -23.84
C GLY A 287 -13.09 6.59 -24.40
N PHE A 288 -12.11 6.27 -23.58
CA PHE A 288 -10.96 5.43 -23.89
C PHE A 288 -11.18 3.98 -23.46
N ASN A 289 -10.39 3.04 -24.03
CA ASN A 289 -10.43 1.64 -23.60
C ASN A 289 -9.67 1.43 -22.28
N ASP A 290 -8.61 2.22 -22.06
CA ASP A 290 -7.84 2.26 -20.81
C ASP A 290 -7.15 3.62 -20.63
N THR A 291 -6.74 3.96 -19.40
CA THR A 291 -6.02 5.18 -19.06
C THR A 291 -5.15 4.96 -17.84
N TYR A 292 -4.05 5.72 -17.71
CA TYR A 292 -3.28 5.85 -16.47
C TYR A 292 -3.48 7.25 -15.86
N ASP A 293 -2.99 7.48 -14.64
CA ASP A 293 -3.11 8.77 -13.98
C ASP A 293 -2.24 9.84 -14.67
N PHE A 294 -2.52 11.11 -14.39
CA PHE A 294 -1.70 12.20 -14.89
C PHE A 294 -0.30 12.18 -14.27
N HIS A 295 0.71 12.40 -15.11
CA HIS A 295 2.11 12.62 -14.74
C HIS A 295 2.69 13.72 -15.63
N GLU A 296 3.27 14.75 -15.01
CA GLU A 296 3.84 15.90 -15.73
C GLU A 296 2.85 16.50 -16.76
N VAL A 297 1.59 16.71 -16.33
CA VAL A 297 0.47 17.28 -17.11
C VAL A 297 -0.04 16.45 -18.29
N PHE A 298 0.40 15.20 -18.43
CA PHE A 298 -0.08 14.27 -19.44
C PHE A 298 -0.58 12.98 -18.80
N ALA A 299 -1.60 12.38 -19.40
CA ALA A 299 -2.06 11.04 -19.05
C ALA A 299 -1.99 10.12 -20.26
N VAL A 300 -1.59 8.87 -20.04
CA VAL A 300 -1.58 7.84 -21.07
C VAL A 300 -3.00 7.35 -21.31
N VAL A 301 -3.44 7.27 -22.56
CA VAL A 301 -4.78 6.82 -22.97
C VAL A 301 -4.68 5.74 -24.03
N GLN A 302 -5.57 4.75 -23.97
CA GLN A 302 -5.65 3.68 -24.94
C GLN A 302 -6.95 3.75 -25.76
N LEU A 303 -6.83 3.59 -27.06
CA LEU A 303 -7.95 3.42 -27.97
C LEU A 303 -7.62 2.36 -29.03
N ASN A 304 -8.51 1.38 -29.21
CA ASN A 304 -8.34 0.31 -30.19
C ASN A 304 -6.98 -0.41 -30.08
N ASN A 305 -6.56 -0.72 -28.83
CA ASN A 305 -5.28 -1.37 -28.48
C ASN A 305 -4.03 -0.58 -28.89
N LYS A 306 -4.16 0.73 -29.12
CA LYS A 306 -3.05 1.65 -29.35
C LYS A 306 -3.06 2.74 -28.29
N TRP A 307 -1.90 3.28 -28.00
CA TRP A 307 -1.67 4.23 -26.94
C TRP A 307 -1.33 5.62 -27.46
N ASN A 308 -1.74 6.62 -26.75
CA ASN A 308 -1.41 8.03 -26.96
C ASN A 308 -1.41 8.75 -25.61
N PHE A 309 -1.26 10.03 -25.62
CA PHE A 309 -1.29 10.87 -24.45
C PHE A 309 -2.36 11.95 -24.60
N ILE A 310 -2.97 12.34 -23.51
CA ILE A 310 -3.91 13.45 -23.44
C ILE A 310 -3.37 14.50 -22.46
N ASN A 311 -3.46 15.76 -22.82
CA ASN A 311 -3.06 16.87 -21.94
C ASN A 311 -4.24 17.30 -21.03
N THR A 312 -4.00 18.24 -20.14
CA THR A 312 -4.99 18.80 -19.20
C THR A 312 -6.12 19.57 -19.87
N GLU A 313 -6.03 19.86 -21.16
CA GLU A 313 -7.08 20.50 -21.98
C GLU A 313 -7.92 19.46 -22.76
N GLY A 314 -7.61 18.17 -22.60
CA GLY A 314 -8.32 17.10 -23.31
C GLY A 314 -7.87 16.88 -24.76
N GLN A 315 -6.73 17.42 -25.15
CA GLN A 315 -6.18 17.30 -26.49
C GLN A 315 -5.18 16.14 -26.55
N LEU A 316 -5.25 15.34 -27.59
CA LEU A 316 -4.24 14.30 -27.85
C LEU A 316 -2.91 14.96 -28.21
N LEU A 317 -1.83 14.50 -27.58
CA LEU A 317 -0.48 15.02 -27.75
C LEU A 317 0.08 14.73 -29.14
N SER A 318 -0.19 13.53 -29.70
CA SER A 318 0.34 13.11 -30.99
C SER A 318 -0.77 12.68 -31.94
N LYS A 319 -0.55 12.89 -33.26
CA LYS A 319 -1.38 12.27 -34.30
C LYS A 319 -1.07 10.76 -34.45
N GLN A 320 0.13 10.35 -34.05
CA GLN A 320 0.59 8.96 -34.06
C GLN A 320 0.06 8.22 -32.82
N TRP A 321 -0.48 7.03 -33.06
CA TRP A 321 -0.81 6.07 -32.00
C TRP A 321 0.27 4.99 -31.94
N PHE A 322 0.63 4.57 -30.72
CA PHE A 322 1.74 3.68 -30.43
C PHE A 322 1.27 2.29 -30.00
N ASP A 323 2.14 1.29 -30.11
CA ASP A 323 1.88 -0.06 -29.64
C ASP A 323 1.91 -0.15 -28.10
N ALA A 324 2.80 0.65 -27.47
CA ALA A 324 2.88 0.86 -26.03
C ALA A 324 3.34 2.28 -25.74
N ALA A 325 3.01 2.78 -24.55
CA ALA A 325 3.46 4.07 -24.02
C ALA A 325 3.63 3.98 -22.51
N GLY A 326 4.65 4.63 -21.99
CA GLY A 326 4.90 4.84 -20.55
C GLY A 326 4.51 6.25 -20.12
N ASP A 327 4.59 6.52 -18.82
CA ASP A 327 4.30 7.84 -18.27
C ASP A 327 5.41 8.86 -18.57
N PHE A 328 5.08 10.15 -18.53
CA PHE A 328 6.06 11.21 -18.65
C PHE A 328 6.96 11.27 -17.42
N LYS A 329 8.27 11.37 -17.66
CA LYS A 329 9.32 11.61 -16.66
C LYS A 329 10.40 12.48 -17.28
N GLU A 330 10.76 13.54 -16.57
CA GLU A 330 11.77 14.52 -17.01
C GLU A 330 11.49 15.08 -18.42
N GLY A 331 10.19 15.27 -18.75
CA GLY A 331 9.75 15.83 -20.03
C GLY A 331 9.71 14.86 -21.21
N PHE A 332 9.92 13.55 -20.97
CA PHE A 332 9.87 12.50 -22.01
C PHE A 332 9.01 11.32 -21.55
N ALA A 333 8.32 10.70 -22.48
CA ALA A 333 7.63 9.43 -22.26
C ALA A 333 8.15 8.37 -23.22
N THR A 334 8.28 7.14 -22.76
CA THR A 334 8.65 6.01 -23.61
C THR A 334 7.50 5.62 -24.53
N VAL A 335 7.79 5.32 -25.79
CA VAL A 335 6.81 4.85 -26.76
C VAL A 335 7.37 3.67 -27.55
N GLN A 336 6.50 2.72 -27.92
CA GLN A 336 6.85 1.60 -28.78
C GLN A 336 6.05 1.66 -30.08
N LEU A 337 6.71 1.41 -31.21
CA LEU A 337 6.10 1.32 -32.50
C LEU A 337 6.78 0.24 -33.35
N ASN A 338 6.00 -0.70 -33.88
CA ASN A 338 6.49 -1.82 -34.70
C ASN A 338 7.63 -2.62 -34.03
N GLY A 339 7.51 -2.85 -32.71
CA GLY A 339 8.47 -3.61 -31.92
C GLY A 339 9.77 -2.87 -31.57
N LYS A 340 9.89 -1.59 -31.91
CA LYS A 340 11.01 -0.72 -31.51
C LYS A 340 10.55 0.39 -30.59
N CYS A 341 11.45 0.85 -29.72
CA CYS A 341 11.18 1.83 -28.69
C CYS A 341 11.87 3.16 -29.00
N ASN A 342 11.24 4.24 -28.59
CA ASN A 342 11.77 5.61 -28.63
C ASN A 342 11.14 6.42 -27.50
N PHE A 343 11.37 7.70 -27.52
CA PHE A 343 10.74 8.65 -26.61
C PHE A 343 9.93 9.68 -27.39
N ILE A 344 8.88 10.17 -26.76
CA ILE A 344 8.11 11.33 -27.23
C ILE A 344 8.33 12.48 -26.25
N ASN A 345 8.50 13.70 -26.75
CA ASN A 345 8.64 14.90 -25.93
C ASN A 345 7.26 15.54 -25.62
N THR A 346 7.23 16.56 -24.81
CA THR A 346 6.02 17.31 -24.42
C THR A 346 5.36 18.07 -25.59
N GLU A 347 6.03 18.18 -26.75
CA GLU A 347 5.47 18.75 -27.98
C GLU A 347 4.83 17.69 -28.90
N GLY A 348 4.84 16.44 -28.48
CA GLY A 348 4.27 15.32 -29.23
C GLY A 348 5.15 14.82 -30.39
N GLN A 349 6.43 15.16 -30.39
CA GLN A 349 7.40 14.75 -31.38
C GLN A 349 8.22 13.57 -30.90
N ILE A 350 8.55 12.64 -31.80
CA ILE A 350 9.53 11.59 -31.52
C ILE A 350 10.89 12.26 -31.25
N ALA A 351 11.43 12.01 -30.06
CA ALA A 351 12.59 12.72 -29.55
C ALA A 351 13.88 12.44 -30.32
N PHE A 352 14.08 11.19 -30.77
CA PHE A 352 15.33 10.78 -31.37
C PHE A 352 15.13 10.10 -32.72
N ASN A 353 16.07 10.33 -33.66
CA ASN A 353 16.02 9.68 -34.97
C ASN A 353 16.27 8.17 -34.91
N GLN A 354 17.03 7.72 -33.91
CA GLN A 354 17.35 6.30 -33.71
C GLN A 354 16.26 5.63 -32.89
N TRP A 355 15.81 4.46 -33.36
CA TRP A 355 14.93 3.56 -32.60
C TRP A 355 15.74 2.45 -31.98
N PHE A 356 15.33 2.04 -30.78
CA PHE A 356 16.02 1.07 -29.93
C PHE A 356 15.22 -0.22 -29.82
N ASP A 357 15.85 -1.30 -29.38
CA ASP A 357 15.16 -2.56 -29.08
C ASP A 357 14.37 -2.43 -27.78
N ASN A 358 14.95 -1.73 -26.80
CA ASN A 358 14.30 -1.43 -25.54
C ASN A 358 14.82 -0.09 -24.98
N VAL A 359 13.99 0.57 -24.16
CA VAL A 359 14.34 1.80 -23.44
C VAL A 359 13.73 1.78 -22.04
N CYS A 360 14.36 2.49 -21.11
CA CYS A 360 13.79 2.81 -19.78
C CYS A 360 13.54 4.31 -19.68
N ASP A 361 12.70 4.70 -18.73
CA ASP A 361 12.42 6.11 -18.46
C ASP A 361 13.69 6.89 -18.14
N PHE A 362 13.63 8.20 -18.37
CA PHE A 362 14.66 9.13 -17.93
C PHE A 362 14.78 9.15 -16.39
N SER A 363 15.99 9.23 -15.92
CA SER A 363 16.35 9.41 -14.51
C SER A 363 17.67 10.16 -14.45
N GLU A 364 17.71 11.25 -13.70
CA GLU A 364 18.88 12.13 -13.56
C GLU A 364 19.47 12.60 -14.93
N GLY A 365 18.56 12.91 -15.90
CA GLY A 365 18.92 13.39 -17.23
C GLY A 365 19.37 12.32 -18.23
N PHE A 366 19.33 11.05 -17.88
CA PHE A 366 19.72 9.93 -18.75
C PHE A 366 18.66 8.84 -18.80
N ALA A 367 18.50 8.26 -19.98
CA ALA A 367 17.67 7.07 -20.17
C ALA A 367 18.53 5.89 -20.65
N ARG A 368 18.29 4.71 -20.11
CA ARG A 368 18.91 3.48 -20.58
C ARG A 368 18.27 3.05 -21.90
N VAL A 369 19.11 2.74 -22.89
CA VAL A 369 18.69 2.28 -24.21
C VAL A 369 19.41 0.99 -24.57
N GLU A 370 18.76 0.12 -25.35
CA GLU A 370 19.27 -1.20 -25.72
C GLU A 370 19.23 -1.40 -27.23
N ILE A 371 20.31 -1.94 -27.80
CA ILE A 371 20.42 -2.35 -29.19
C ILE A 371 21.21 -3.66 -29.24
N ASN A 372 20.67 -4.70 -29.90
CA ASN A 372 21.30 -5.99 -30.07
C ASN A 372 21.81 -6.58 -28.74
N ASP A 373 20.97 -6.62 -27.71
CA ASP A 373 21.27 -7.11 -26.37
C ASP A 373 22.45 -6.38 -25.68
N LYS A 374 22.77 -5.16 -26.11
CA LYS A 374 23.75 -4.28 -25.47
C LYS A 374 23.10 -2.99 -25.04
N VAL A 375 23.57 -2.47 -23.93
CA VAL A 375 22.98 -1.34 -23.23
C VAL A 375 23.92 -0.13 -23.24
N ASN A 376 23.33 1.05 -23.39
CA ASN A 376 24.01 2.33 -23.19
C ASN A 376 23.01 3.31 -22.56
N PHE A 377 23.46 4.54 -22.36
CA PHE A 377 22.62 5.63 -21.88
C PHE A 377 22.57 6.72 -22.95
N ILE A 378 21.41 7.38 -23.05
CA ILE A 378 21.21 8.53 -23.91
C ILE A 378 20.78 9.71 -23.03
N ASN A 379 21.32 10.90 -23.28
CA ASN A 379 20.89 12.11 -22.60
C ASN A 379 19.68 12.75 -23.30
N THR A 380 19.11 13.79 -22.72
CA THR A 380 17.96 14.53 -23.26
C THR A 380 18.20 15.19 -24.64
N GLU A 381 19.46 15.34 -25.06
CA GLU A 381 19.83 15.84 -26.40
C GLU A 381 20.02 14.72 -27.43
N GLY A 382 19.82 13.46 -27.05
CA GLY A 382 19.97 12.29 -27.92
C GLY A 382 21.42 11.83 -28.12
N ARG A 383 22.33 12.24 -27.21
CA ARG A 383 23.74 11.84 -27.27
C ARG A 383 23.96 10.62 -26.38
N LEU A 384 24.65 9.61 -26.95
CA LEU A 384 25.10 8.47 -26.12
C LEU A 384 26.14 8.91 -25.11
N LEU A 385 26.00 8.45 -23.88
CA LEU A 385 26.92 8.74 -22.77
C LEU A 385 28.30 8.15 -23.00
N SER A 386 28.37 6.94 -23.57
CA SER A 386 29.63 6.23 -23.79
C SER A 386 29.74 5.72 -25.24
N LYS A 387 30.96 5.64 -25.75
CA LYS A 387 31.25 4.90 -27.01
C LYS A 387 31.19 3.38 -26.78
N GLN A 388 31.38 2.94 -25.53
CA GLN A 388 31.28 1.55 -25.12
C GLN A 388 29.83 1.17 -24.89
N TRP A 389 29.40 0.04 -25.45
CA TRP A 389 28.14 -0.62 -25.13
C TRP A 389 28.41 -1.71 -24.10
N PHE A 390 27.52 -1.85 -23.14
CA PHE A 390 27.63 -2.73 -21.98
C PHE A 390 26.76 -3.98 -22.13
N ASP A 391 27.04 -5.03 -21.39
CA ASP A 391 26.25 -6.25 -21.37
C ASP A 391 24.90 -5.99 -20.66
N THR A 392 24.94 -5.21 -19.58
CA THR A 392 23.76 -4.70 -18.89
C THR A 392 24.12 -3.45 -18.08
N ALA A 393 23.10 -2.69 -17.67
CA ALA A 393 23.26 -1.52 -16.83
C ALA A 393 22.01 -1.31 -15.97
N LEU A 394 22.17 -0.63 -14.84
CA LEU A 394 21.07 -0.14 -13.99
C LEU A 394 20.89 1.37 -14.21
N ASN A 395 19.74 1.92 -13.83
CA ASN A 395 19.49 3.37 -13.97
C ASN A 395 20.43 4.20 -13.10
N PHE A 396 20.56 5.47 -13.44
CA PHE A 396 21.29 6.45 -12.63
C PHE A 396 20.68 6.59 -11.24
N SER A 397 21.55 6.71 -10.26
CA SER A 397 21.22 7.03 -8.85
C SER A 397 22.41 7.77 -8.24
N GLU A 398 22.17 8.95 -7.70
CA GLU A 398 23.20 9.82 -7.10
C GLU A 398 24.36 10.13 -8.05
N GLY A 399 24.06 10.35 -9.35
CA GLY A 399 25.04 10.70 -10.37
C GLY A 399 25.84 9.52 -10.95
N PHE A 400 25.54 8.28 -10.58
CA PHE A 400 26.22 7.08 -11.06
C PHE A 400 25.24 6.03 -11.56
N ALA A 401 25.62 5.32 -12.61
CA ALA A 401 24.93 4.14 -13.09
C ALA A 401 25.83 2.91 -13.01
N SER A 402 25.31 1.79 -12.53
CA SER A 402 26.02 0.50 -12.54
C SER A 402 26.02 -0.08 -13.94
N VAL A 403 27.17 -0.47 -14.46
CA VAL A 403 27.36 -1.05 -15.79
C VAL A 403 28.12 -2.38 -15.72
N GLN A 404 27.73 -3.35 -16.53
CA GLN A 404 28.40 -4.64 -16.62
C GLN A 404 29.08 -4.82 -17.98
N LEU A 405 30.32 -5.31 -17.98
CA LEU A 405 31.06 -5.68 -19.16
C LEU A 405 31.85 -6.99 -18.93
N ASN A 406 31.67 -7.97 -19.80
CA ASN A 406 32.31 -9.28 -19.69
C ASN A 406 32.11 -9.95 -18.30
N GLY A 407 30.89 -9.84 -17.77
CA GLY A 407 30.49 -10.43 -16.48
C GLY A 407 30.96 -9.69 -15.24
N LYS A 408 31.72 -8.58 -15.37
CA LYS A 408 32.17 -7.73 -14.27
C LYS A 408 31.47 -6.39 -14.27
N TRP A 409 31.36 -5.78 -13.10
CA TRP A 409 30.63 -4.54 -12.88
C TRP A 409 31.54 -3.37 -12.56
N ASN A 410 31.12 -2.19 -12.97
CA ASN A 410 31.69 -0.90 -12.56
C ASN A 410 30.57 0.15 -12.47
N PHE A 411 30.91 1.36 -12.12
CA PHE A 411 30.04 2.51 -12.17
C PHE A 411 30.52 3.48 -13.23
N ILE A 412 29.57 4.13 -13.91
CA ILE A 412 29.83 5.20 -14.86
C ILE A 412 29.13 6.48 -14.35
N ASN A 413 29.84 7.62 -14.40
CA ASN A 413 29.29 8.91 -14.01
C ASN A 413 28.55 9.58 -15.19
N THR A 414 27.95 10.72 -14.96
CA THR A 414 27.23 11.53 -15.96
C THR A 414 28.12 12.08 -17.08
N GLU A 415 29.46 12.01 -16.96
CA GLU A 415 30.43 12.38 -18.00
C GLU A 415 30.88 11.16 -18.82
N GLY A 416 30.40 9.98 -18.51
CA GLY A 416 30.80 8.74 -19.19
C GLY A 416 32.13 8.15 -18.73
N GLN A 417 32.60 8.55 -17.55
CA GLN A 417 33.85 8.06 -16.96
C GLN A 417 33.58 6.96 -15.95
N PHE A 418 34.43 5.94 -15.94
CA PHE A 418 34.36 4.90 -14.90
C PHE A 418 34.82 5.44 -13.54
N LEU A 419 34.07 5.12 -12.50
CA LEU A 419 34.37 5.54 -11.13
C LEU A 419 35.67 4.89 -10.59
N SER A 420 35.92 3.66 -10.96
CA SER A 420 37.07 2.89 -10.47
C SER A 420 37.82 2.23 -11.63
N PRO A 421 39.16 2.16 -11.58
CA PRO A 421 39.92 1.28 -12.48
C PRO A 421 39.67 -0.21 -12.21
N GLN A 422 39.13 -0.54 -11.00
CA GLN A 422 38.81 -1.90 -10.57
C GLN A 422 37.41 -2.28 -11.03
N TRP A 423 37.28 -3.48 -11.60
CA TRP A 423 35.98 -4.11 -11.91
C TRP A 423 35.59 -5.12 -10.83
N PHE A 424 34.34 -5.16 -10.48
CA PHE A 424 33.77 -5.89 -9.35
C PHE A 424 33.00 -7.14 -9.81
N ASP A 425 32.88 -8.13 -8.94
CA ASP A 425 32.05 -9.32 -9.19
C ASP A 425 30.57 -8.99 -9.16
N TRP A 426 30.19 -8.05 -8.28
CA TRP A 426 28.85 -7.54 -8.13
C TRP A 426 28.87 -6.11 -7.56
N VAL A 427 27.83 -5.31 -7.87
CA VAL A 427 27.62 -3.96 -7.31
C VAL A 427 26.14 -3.72 -7.01
N GLY A 428 25.86 -2.89 -6.00
CA GLY A 428 24.55 -2.28 -5.73
C GLY A 428 24.43 -0.91 -6.36
N ASN A 429 23.31 -0.22 -6.11
CA ASN A 429 23.15 1.20 -6.47
C ASN A 429 23.78 2.09 -5.40
N PHE A 430 24.13 3.31 -5.79
CA PHE A 430 24.50 4.36 -4.85
C PHE A 430 23.28 4.75 -4.00
N MET A 431 23.52 4.92 -2.69
CA MET A 431 22.58 5.41 -1.71
C MET A 431 23.35 6.04 -0.56
N ASP A 432 22.99 7.29 -0.20
CA ASP A 432 23.68 8.08 0.84
C ASP A 432 25.21 8.20 0.59
N GLY A 433 25.62 8.34 -0.69
CA GLY A 433 27.01 8.53 -1.10
C GLY A 433 27.86 7.26 -1.16
N PHE A 434 27.26 6.07 -0.99
CA PHE A 434 27.97 4.79 -1.01
C PHE A 434 27.24 3.74 -1.83
N ALA A 435 27.99 2.83 -2.45
CA ALA A 435 27.45 1.63 -3.07
C ALA A 435 28.13 0.38 -2.52
N SER A 436 27.39 -0.71 -2.36
CA SER A 436 27.94 -2.01 -2.02
C SER A 436 28.63 -2.62 -3.25
N VAL A 437 29.81 -3.19 -3.07
CA VAL A 437 30.57 -3.90 -4.12
C VAL A 437 31.09 -5.23 -3.60
N GLU A 438 31.13 -6.25 -4.46
CA GLU A 438 31.78 -7.51 -4.16
C GLU A 438 33.03 -7.62 -5.01
N LEU A 439 34.19 -7.93 -4.37
CA LEU A 439 35.48 -8.12 -5.03
C LEU A 439 36.13 -9.39 -4.51
N ASN A 440 36.39 -10.36 -5.39
CA ASN A 440 36.99 -11.67 -5.04
C ASN A 440 36.23 -12.39 -3.90
N GLY A 441 34.90 -12.33 -3.92
CA GLY A 441 34.05 -12.95 -2.92
C GLY A 441 33.98 -12.20 -1.58
N GLN A 442 34.51 -10.98 -1.50
CA GLN A 442 34.48 -10.13 -0.32
C GLN A 442 33.56 -8.93 -0.54
N ASP A 443 32.68 -8.70 0.41
CA ASP A 443 31.80 -7.53 0.43
C ASP A 443 32.56 -6.29 0.91
N ASN A 444 32.43 -5.19 0.17
CA ASN A 444 33.03 -3.89 0.46
C ASN A 444 32.02 -2.77 0.15
N PHE A 445 32.40 -1.54 0.44
CA PHE A 445 31.71 -0.34 -0.04
C PHE A 445 32.66 0.50 -0.90
N ILE A 446 32.09 1.22 -1.85
CA ILE A 446 32.79 2.25 -2.63
C ILE A 446 32.08 3.58 -2.41
N ASN A 447 32.84 4.67 -2.24
CA ASN A 447 32.27 6.02 -2.16
C ASN A 447 32.24 6.68 -3.55
N THR A 448 31.67 7.88 -3.64
CA THR A 448 31.56 8.68 -4.87
C THR A 448 32.92 9.16 -5.42
N GLU A 449 34.01 9.03 -4.66
CA GLU A 449 35.40 9.31 -5.10
C GLU A 449 36.11 8.05 -5.66
N GLY A 450 35.44 6.91 -5.68
CA GLY A 450 36.01 5.64 -6.15
C GLY A 450 36.88 4.93 -5.12
N GLN A 451 36.87 5.36 -3.86
CA GLN A 451 37.65 4.74 -2.79
C GLN A 451 36.89 3.54 -2.23
N ILE A 452 37.57 2.39 -2.19
CA ILE A 452 37.01 1.17 -1.61
C ILE A 452 37.23 1.19 -0.10
N LEU A 453 36.12 1.10 0.64
CA LEU A 453 36.13 1.01 2.08
C LEU A 453 35.97 -0.45 2.50
N ALA A 454 37.06 -1.06 2.96
CA ALA A 454 37.06 -2.45 3.40
C ALA A 454 36.18 -2.65 4.61
N PHE A 455 35.36 -3.70 4.61
CA PHE A 455 34.60 -4.12 5.78
C PHE A 455 35.59 -4.71 6.79
N ILE A 456 35.97 -3.96 7.83
CA ILE A 456 36.65 -4.53 9.00
C ILE A 456 35.56 -5.24 9.81
N ALA A 457 35.42 -6.54 9.61
CA ALA A 457 34.64 -7.38 10.52
C ALA A 457 35.31 -7.30 11.91
N LYS A 458 34.61 -6.71 12.88
CA LYS A 458 34.94 -6.82 14.30
C LYS A 458 34.42 -8.12 14.88
#